data_e5dd5fb13d71d69c804f99364ec96853
#
_entry.id   e5dd5fb13d71d69c804f99364ec96853
#
_cell.length_a   1.000
_cell.length_b   1.000
_cell.length_c   1.000
_cell.angle_alpha   90.00
_cell.angle_beta   90.00
_cell.angle_gamma   90.00
#
_symmetry.space_group_name_H-M   'P 1'
#
loop_
_entity.id
_entity.type
_entity.pdbx_description
1 polymer ?
#
loop_
_entity_poly.entity_id
_entity_poly.type
_entity_poly.pdbx_seq_one_letter_code
_entity_poly.pdbx_strand_id
1 'polypeptide(L)'
;MEQVNVTLVETIKVLLDDKKFSTLRDILITMKPFDIAAVFENLQDEKMPILFRILPKELAAETFVEMDDETQEFLIHGFSDSELKEVVDELFVDDAVDLIEEMPANVVKRILRQADKDMRKQINELLKYPEDSAGSIMTTEFIVLRPDMTAEMAIKRIRRTGVDKETIYTCYVTDANNKLIGITTVKDLLLAEDDELVKSIMEENVISVTTLADQEQVAQMFSNYNFLALPVVDNENRLVGIVTIDDAIDVIQEEATEDIEKMAAVLPSDKPYMKTSVFGLYKKRAPWLLILMLSATFTSAIISSFEAVLANVLILSSFIPMITGSGGNAGSQASVSVIRALSLGEIPFKSIFLVLWKEFRVSILCGITLAAANFVKLLLFDLNGQENAFMIALVISLTLVGTIIMAKLVGSSLPLLASKVGFDPAVMANPLISTVCDSLSLLIYFGVAKLILHL
;
A
#
# COMPACT_ATOMS: atom_id res chain seq x y z
N MET A 1 10.32 15.96 -14.51
CA MET A 1 11.29 15.59 -13.51
C MET A 1 12.52 14.88 -14.08
N GLU A 2 12.42 13.85 -14.94
CA GLU A 2 13.58 13.11 -15.47
C GLU A 2 14.67 13.94 -16.20
N GLN A 3 14.30 14.94 -17.01
CA GLN A 3 15.31 15.72 -17.76
C GLN A 3 16.12 16.71 -16.89
N VAL A 4 15.56 17.21 -15.82
CA VAL A 4 16.27 18.15 -14.91
C VAL A 4 17.32 17.42 -14.09
N ASN A 5 17.04 16.18 -13.70
CA ASN A 5 17.96 15.35 -12.91
C ASN A 5 19.22 14.92 -13.68
N VAL A 6 19.11 14.56 -14.96
CA VAL A 6 20.29 14.09 -15.75
C VAL A 6 21.33 15.19 -15.89
N THR A 7 20.95 16.41 -16.25
CA THR A 7 21.89 17.55 -16.41
C THR A 7 22.50 17.96 -15.06
N LEU A 8 21.72 17.91 -13.98
CA LEU A 8 22.20 18.21 -12.63
C LEU A 8 23.20 17.16 -12.15
N VAL A 9 22.88 15.86 -12.30
CA VAL A 9 23.77 14.74 -11.94
C VAL A 9 25.07 14.81 -12.72
N GLU A 10 25.02 15.07 -14.04
CA GLU A 10 26.22 15.26 -14.86
C GLU A 10 27.05 16.46 -14.39
N THR A 11 26.41 17.58 -14.05
CA THR A 11 27.08 18.78 -13.54
C THR A 11 27.78 18.47 -12.21
N ILE A 12 27.09 17.78 -11.29
CA ILE A 12 27.65 17.38 -10.00
C ILE A 12 28.85 16.42 -10.20
N LYS A 13 28.75 15.46 -11.14
CA LYS A 13 29.88 14.57 -11.50
C LYS A 13 31.10 15.36 -11.96
N VAL A 14 30.92 16.30 -12.88
CA VAL A 14 32.03 17.15 -13.40
C VAL A 14 32.63 17.97 -12.27
N LEU A 15 31.83 18.61 -11.42
CA LEU A 15 32.32 19.41 -10.31
C LEU A 15 33.04 18.55 -9.25
N LEU A 16 32.59 17.31 -9.05
CA LEU A 16 33.20 16.34 -8.14
C LEU A 16 34.58 15.88 -8.68
N ASP A 17 34.68 15.61 -9.99
CA ASP A 17 35.93 15.27 -10.65
C ASP A 17 36.92 16.43 -10.64
N ASP A 18 36.44 17.66 -10.85
CA ASP A 18 37.21 18.91 -10.75
C ASP A 18 37.59 19.28 -9.31
N LYS A 19 37.11 18.52 -8.30
CA LYS A 19 37.30 18.80 -6.86
C LYS A 19 36.79 20.18 -6.41
N LYS A 20 35.72 20.70 -7.04
CA LYS A 20 35.12 22.00 -6.72
C LYS A 20 34.12 21.88 -5.55
N PHE A 21 34.61 21.42 -4.39
CA PHE A 21 33.79 21.08 -3.23
C PHE A 21 32.98 22.27 -2.66
N SER A 22 33.53 23.50 -2.71
CA SER A 22 32.80 24.70 -2.28
C SER A 22 31.56 24.92 -3.14
N THR A 23 31.71 24.87 -4.48
CA THR A 23 30.59 25.06 -5.40
C THR A 23 29.55 23.94 -5.26
N LEU A 24 30.01 22.70 -5.06
CA LEU A 24 29.12 21.55 -4.81
C LEU A 24 28.31 21.78 -3.53
N ARG A 25 28.96 22.20 -2.44
CA ARG A 25 28.27 22.51 -1.19
C ARG A 25 27.22 23.62 -1.38
N ASP A 26 27.59 24.70 -2.06
CA ASP A 26 26.69 25.84 -2.29
C ASP A 26 25.45 25.42 -3.11
N ILE A 27 25.58 24.48 -4.04
CA ILE A 27 24.48 23.91 -4.81
C ILE A 27 23.60 23.03 -3.91
N LEU A 28 24.20 22.07 -3.21
CA LEU A 28 23.48 21.07 -2.44
C LEU A 28 22.69 21.69 -1.28
N ILE A 29 23.22 22.70 -0.59
CA ILE A 29 22.53 23.40 0.52
C ILE A 29 21.22 24.08 0.06
N THR A 30 21.10 24.41 -1.23
CA THR A 30 19.88 25.04 -1.77
C THR A 30 18.80 24.01 -2.18
N MET A 31 19.14 22.73 -2.19
CA MET A 31 18.24 21.65 -2.58
C MET A 31 17.50 21.09 -1.35
N LYS A 32 16.42 20.38 -1.61
CA LYS A 32 15.70 19.63 -0.58
C LYS A 32 16.34 18.25 -0.34
N PRO A 33 16.22 17.64 0.85
CA PRO A 33 16.76 16.31 1.17
C PRO A 33 16.42 15.27 0.11
N PHE A 34 15.15 15.12 -0.25
CA PHE A 34 14.66 14.22 -1.30
C PHE A 34 15.36 14.42 -2.67
N ASP A 35 15.55 15.67 -3.11
CA ASP A 35 16.22 15.96 -4.38
C ASP A 35 17.72 15.62 -4.33
N ILE A 36 18.33 15.79 -3.15
CA ILE A 36 19.73 15.42 -2.93
C ILE A 36 19.87 13.90 -2.94
N ALA A 37 19.00 13.17 -2.24
CA ALA A 37 18.96 11.71 -2.24
C ALA A 37 18.84 11.17 -3.67
N ALA A 38 17.94 11.70 -4.48
CA ALA A 38 17.79 11.33 -5.89
C ALA A 38 19.08 11.59 -6.72
N VAL A 39 19.87 12.61 -6.39
CA VAL A 39 21.19 12.80 -7.01
C VAL A 39 22.15 11.70 -6.60
N PHE A 40 22.20 11.32 -5.33
CA PHE A 40 23.06 10.24 -4.82
C PHE A 40 22.74 8.90 -5.48
N GLU A 41 21.47 8.52 -5.55
CA GLU A 41 21.02 7.29 -6.20
C GLU A 41 21.45 7.19 -7.68
N ASN A 42 21.49 8.33 -8.38
CA ASN A 42 21.92 8.38 -9.78
C ASN A 42 23.43 8.53 -9.97
N LEU A 43 24.18 8.82 -8.92
CA LEU A 43 25.64 8.97 -8.99
C LEU A 43 26.37 7.64 -9.13
N GLN A 44 26.01 6.63 -8.34
CA GLN A 44 26.60 5.29 -8.28
C GLN A 44 28.16 5.31 -8.36
N ASP A 45 28.81 6.23 -7.63
CA ASP A 45 30.25 6.49 -7.71
C ASP A 45 30.90 6.22 -6.35
N GLU A 46 32.10 5.61 -6.36
CA GLU A 46 32.92 5.43 -5.16
C GLU A 46 33.23 6.74 -4.40
N LYS A 47 32.97 7.88 -5.03
CA LYS A 47 33.11 9.22 -4.43
C LYS A 47 31.88 9.70 -3.65
N MET A 48 30.80 8.94 -3.62
CA MET A 48 29.58 9.27 -2.88
C MET A 48 29.84 9.67 -1.41
N PRO A 49 30.66 8.92 -0.64
CA PRO A 49 30.98 9.32 0.73
C PRO A 49 31.68 10.67 0.84
N ILE A 50 32.43 11.09 -0.20
CA ILE A 50 33.07 12.41 -0.22
C ILE A 50 32.02 13.51 -0.41
N LEU A 51 31.05 13.28 -1.29
CA LEU A 51 29.94 14.21 -1.52
C LEU A 51 29.07 14.33 -0.29
N PHE A 52 28.79 13.23 0.40
CA PHE A 52 28.02 13.23 1.65
C PHE A 52 28.70 14.06 2.75
N ARG A 53 30.01 13.94 2.91
CA ARG A 53 30.81 14.73 3.87
C ARG A 53 30.78 16.25 3.66
N ILE A 54 30.35 16.73 2.49
CA ILE A 54 30.23 18.16 2.20
C ILE A 54 28.96 18.76 2.77
N LEU A 55 27.91 17.94 3.00
CA LEU A 55 26.63 18.37 3.54
C LEU A 55 26.76 18.81 5.00
N PRO A 56 25.98 19.83 5.45
CA PRO A 56 25.74 20.08 6.87
C PRO A 56 25.14 18.85 7.54
N LYS A 57 25.42 18.64 8.84
CA LYS A 57 25.01 17.42 9.57
C LYS A 57 23.51 17.14 9.51
N GLU A 58 22.70 18.14 9.85
CA GLU A 58 21.23 18.05 9.80
C GLU A 58 20.76 17.68 8.40
N LEU A 59 21.19 18.43 7.37
CA LEU A 59 20.83 18.12 5.97
C LEU A 59 21.36 16.76 5.50
N ALA A 60 22.49 16.30 6.02
CA ALA A 60 23.05 15.01 5.70
C ALA A 60 22.18 13.87 6.27
N ALA A 61 21.73 14.00 7.52
CA ALA A 61 20.84 13.03 8.15
C ALA A 61 19.46 12.98 7.44
N GLU A 62 18.82 14.13 7.24
CA GLU A 62 17.56 14.22 6.48
C GLU A 62 17.70 13.62 5.06
N THR A 63 18.83 13.91 4.38
CA THR A 63 19.08 13.32 3.04
C THR A 63 19.32 11.82 3.11
N PHE A 64 19.92 11.33 4.18
CA PHE A 64 20.23 9.90 4.35
C PHE A 64 18.96 9.06 4.49
N VAL A 65 17.98 9.55 5.24
CA VAL A 65 16.67 8.90 5.39
C VAL A 65 15.94 8.76 4.05
N GLU A 66 15.99 9.78 3.22
CA GLU A 66 15.34 9.80 1.90
C GLU A 66 16.02 8.91 0.83
N MET A 67 17.16 8.28 1.15
CA MET A 67 17.88 7.40 0.22
C MET A 67 17.32 5.98 0.28
N ASP A 68 17.43 5.25 -0.84
CA ASP A 68 17.14 3.82 -0.87
C ASP A 68 18.18 2.97 -0.10
N ASP A 69 17.78 1.77 0.30
CA ASP A 69 18.56 0.80 1.08
C ASP A 69 19.96 0.55 0.48
N GLU A 70 20.06 0.43 -0.85
CA GLU A 70 21.32 0.12 -1.53
C GLU A 70 22.32 1.29 -1.41
N THR A 71 21.81 2.53 -1.52
CA THR A 71 22.61 3.74 -1.38
C THR A 71 22.99 3.97 0.08
N GLN A 72 22.08 3.75 1.02
CA GLN A 72 22.36 3.81 2.46
C GLN A 72 23.39 2.77 2.87
N GLU A 73 23.24 1.50 2.47
CA GLU A 73 24.22 0.44 2.75
C GLU A 73 25.59 0.78 2.18
N PHE A 74 25.64 1.28 0.93
CA PHE A 74 26.90 1.70 0.30
C PHE A 74 27.60 2.82 1.09
N LEU A 75 26.85 3.84 1.53
CA LEU A 75 27.39 4.93 2.34
C LEU A 75 27.87 4.44 3.70
N ILE A 76 27.08 3.60 4.39
CA ILE A 76 27.46 3.02 5.69
C ILE A 76 28.77 2.24 5.58
N HIS A 77 28.98 1.49 4.48
CA HIS A 77 30.23 0.80 4.24
C HIS A 77 31.41 1.76 4.04
N GLY A 78 31.16 2.94 3.45
CA GLY A 78 32.16 4.00 3.21
C GLY A 78 32.44 4.88 4.42
N PHE A 79 31.61 4.86 5.46
CA PHE A 79 31.76 5.68 6.68
C PHE A 79 32.76 5.09 7.65
N SER A 80 33.49 5.96 8.35
CA SER A 80 34.15 5.61 9.60
C SER A 80 33.13 5.42 10.73
N ASP A 81 33.52 4.80 11.83
CA ASP A 81 32.63 4.63 12.98
C ASP A 81 32.19 5.95 13.61
N SER A 82 33.02 7.01 13.51
CA SER A 82 32.63 8.37 13.98
C SER A 82 31.62 9.04 13.05
N GLU A 83 31.75 8.86 11.74
CA GLU A 83 30.79 9.41 10.77
C GLU A 83 29.42 8.70 10.88
N LEU A 84 29.44 7.38 10.98
CA LEU A 84 28.20 6.62 11.20
C LEU A 84 27.50 7.05 12.48
N LYS A 85 28.29 7.28 13.56
CA LYS A 85 27.74 7.79 14.81
C LYS A 85 27.09 9.16 14.64
N GLU A 86 27.74 10.08 13.91
CA GLU A 86 27.20 11.42 13.67
C GLU A 86 25.88 11.37 12.88
N VAL A 87 25.72 10.44 11.93
CA VAL A 87 24.46 10.25 11.22
C VAL A 87 23.40 9.67 12.14
N VAL A 88 23.71 8.58 12.86
CA VAL A 88 22.77 7.90 13.75
C VAL A 88 22.30 8.80 14.91
N ASP A 89 23.17 9.67 15.44
CA ASP A 89 22.81 10.59 16.52
C ASP A 89 21.84 11.71 16.06
N GLU A 90 21.71 11.95 14.75
CA GLU A 90 20.80 12.97 14.19
C GLU A 90 19.48 12.34 13.66
N LEU A 91 19.38 10.97 13.56
CA LEU A 91 18.17 10.31 13.13
C LEU A 91 17.10 10.30 14.23
N PHE A 92 15.84 10.38 13.85
CA PHE A 92 14.73 10.02 14.72
C PHE A 92 14.68 8.51 14.96
N VAL A 93 13.97 8.10 16.01
CA VAL A 93 14.03 6.69 16.46
C VAL A 93 13.32 5.76 15.48
N ASP A 94 12.23 6.19 14.88
CA ASP A 94 11.50 5.52 13.81
C ASP A 94 12.38 5.31 12.58
N ASP A 95 12.98 6.39 12.02
CA ASP A 95 13.94 6.31 10.91
C ASP A 95 15.08 5.32 11.19
N ALA A 96 15.58 5.30 12.43
CA ALA A 96 16.62 4.36 12.83
C ALA A 96 16.12 2.91 12.94
N VAL A 97 14.83 2.70 13.23
CA VAL A 97 14.19 1.37 13.21
C VAL A 97 14.03 0.89 11.79
N ASP A 98 13.47 1.70 10.90
CA ASP A 98 13.28 1.37 9.49
C ASP A 98 14.62 1.03 8.82
N LEU A 99 15.66 1.86 9.05
CA LEU A 99 17.02 1.57 8.60
C LEU A 99 17.53 0.21 9.09
N ILE A 100 17.22 -0.19 10.34
CA ILE A 100 17.68 -1.45 10.91
C ILE A 100 16.92 -2.65 10.33
N GLU A 101 15.63 -2.51 10.06
CA GLU A 101 14.82 -3.58 9.50
C GLU A 101 15.24 -3.94 8.07
N GLU A 102 15.68 -2.96 7.30
CA GLU A 102 16.11 -3.14 5.91
C GLU A 102 17.58 -3.59 5.76
N MET A 103 18.43 -3.36 6.77
CA MET A 103 19.85 -3.57 6.66
C MET A 103 20.31 -5.01 6.97
N PRO A 104 21.38 -5.51 6.30
CA PRO A 104 22.00 -6.78 6.63
C PRO A 104 22.51 -6.82 8.08
N ALA A 105 22.43 -8.00 8.73
CA ALA A 105 22.73 -8.18 10.15
C ALA A 105 24.15 -7.70 10.60
N ASN A 106 25.13 -7.64 9.70
CA ASN A 106 26.46 -7.08 9.98
C ASN A 106 26.42 -5.56 10.08
N VAL A 107 25.60 -4.89 9.25
CA VAL A 107 25.40 -3.45 9.25
C VAL A 107 24.60 -3.05 10.48
N VAL A 108 23.49 -3.75 10.78
CA VAL A 108 22.69 -3.56 12.00
C VAL A 108 23.55 -3.57 13.26
N LYS A 109 24.44 -4.57 13.41
CA LYS A 109 25.36 -4.63 14.55
C LYS A 109 26.30 -3.42 14.64
N ARG A 110 26.68 -2.87 13.50
CA ARG A 110 27.53 -1.69 13.44
C ARG A 110 26.76 -0.43 13.84
N ILE A 111 25.53 -0.23 13.32
CA ILE A 111 24.64 0.87 13.69
C ILE A 111 24.36 0.84 15.19
N LEU A 112 23.84 -0.29 15.74
CA LEU A 112 23.52 -0.43 17.14
C LEU A 112 24.73 -0.24 18.07
N ARG A 113 25.96 -0.44 17.60
CA ARG A 113 27.17 -0.17 18.38
C ARG A 113 27.47 1.32 18.49
N GLN A 114 27.13 2.10 17.46
CA GLN A 114 27.35 3.54 17.42
C GLN A 114 26.23 4.33 18.12
N ALA A 115 24.99 3.84 18.07
CA ALA A 115 23.84 4.43 18.76
C ALA A 115 24.10 4.56 20.26
N ASP A 116 23.64 5.62 20.87
CA ASP A 116 23.71 5.85 22.29
C ASP A 116 22.85 4.84 23.09
N LYS A 117 22.88 4.89 24.41
CA LYS A 117 22.18 3.90 25.25
C LYS A 117 20.66 4.08 25.21
N ASP A 118 20.21 5.31 25.15
CA ASP A 118 18.79 5.65 25.21
C ASP A 118 18.15 5.36 23.87
N MET A 119 18.74 5.78 22.76
CA MET A 119 18.32 5.44 21.39
C MET A 119 18.29 3.91 21.15
N ARG A 120 19.37 3.21 21.56
CA ARG A 120 19.41 1.72 21.45
C ARG A 120 18.29 1.06 22.23
N LYS A 121 17.92 1.59 23.38
CA LYS A 121 16.82 1.06 24.18
C LYS A 121 15.48 1.29 23.47
N GLN A 122 15.27 2.49 22.94
CA GLN A 122 14.05 2.84 22.18
C GLN A 122 13.92 1.98 20.93
N ILE A 123 14.97 1.86 20.11
CA ILE A 123 15.00 0.96 18.95
C ILE A 123 14.62 -0.47 19.35
N ASN A 124 15.24 -1.03 20.41
CA ASN A 124 14.90 -2.39 20.88
C ASN A 124 13.49 -2.51 21.49
N GLU A 125 12.86 -1.41 21.87
CA GLU A 125 11.47 -1.40 22.30
C GLU A 125 10.53 -1.38 21.09
N LEU A 126 10.81 -0.58 20.06
CA LEU A 126 10.01 -0.49 18.84
C LEU A 126 10.07 -1.80 18.03
N LEU A 127 11.22 -2.38 17.83
CA LEU A 127 11.42 -3.68 17.16
C LEU A 127 10.68 -4.88 17.81
N LYS A 128 9.98 -4.69 18.93
CA LYS A 128 9.13 -5.74 19.52
C LYS A 128 7.70 -5.71 19.02
N TYR A 129 7.28 -4.61 18.44
CA TYR A 129 5.95 -4.52 17.85
C TYR A 129 5.90 -5.34 16.56
N PRO A 130 4.75 -5.93 16.24
CA PRO A 130 4.58 -6.61 14.96
C PRO A 130 4.80 -5.64 13.80
N GLU A 131 5.41 -6.12 12.73
CA GLU A 131 5.38 -5.44 11.43
C GLU A 131 3.93 -5.05 11.07
N ASP A 132 3.74 -4.03 10.26
CA ASP A 132 2.43 -3.50 9.82
C ASP A 132 1.50 -3.05 10.96
N SER A 133 2.04 -2.71 12.14
CA SER A 133 1.26 -2.18 13.27
C SER A 133 1.56 -0.71 13.54
N ALA A 134 0.63 0.00 14.21
CA ALA A 134 0.87 1.37 14.68
C ALA A 134 2.12 1.49 15.56
N GLY A 135 2.52 0.42 16.23
CA GLY A 135 3.70 0.37 17.07
C GLY A 135 5.01 0.27 16.29
N SER A 136 5.01 -0.29 15.06
CA SER A 136 6.20 -0.34 14.21
C SER A 136 6.50 1.00 13.53
N ILE A 137 5.46 1.76 13.16
CA ILE A 137 5.57 3.03 12.44
C ILE A 137 5.49 4.25 13.35
N MET A 138 5.56 4.11 14.68
CA MET A 138 5.44 5.24 15.60
C MET A 138 6.79 5.77 16.03
N THR A 139 6.88 7.10 16.18
CA THR A 139 7.99 7.74 16.88
C THR A 139 7.69 7.95 18.35
N THR A 140 8.75 7.98 19.19
CA THR A 140 8.64 8.30 20.63
C THR A 140 8.99 9.78 20.92
N GLU A 141 9.22 10.56 19.90
CA GLU A 141 9.75 11.92 19.97
C GLU A 141 8.66 12.98 19.84
N PHE A 142 7.82 13.10 20.85
CA PHE A 142 6.69 14.00 20.92
C PHE A 142 6.72 14.91 22.18
N ILE A 143 5.87 15.94 22.18
CA ILE A 143 5.74 16.89 23.31
C ILE A 143 4.65 16.42 24.27
N VAL A 144 5.03 16.23 25.54
CA VAL A 144 4.10 15.96 26.65
C VAL A 144 3.94 17.17 27.54
N LEU A 145 2.70 17.55 27.81
CA LEU A 145 2.31 18.59 28.75
C LEU A 145 1.55 18.00 29.94
N ARG A 146 1.43 18.77 31.02
CA ARG A 146 0.61 18.42 32.18
C ARG A 146 -0.59 19.37 32.29
N PRO A 147 -1.74 18.90 32.75
CA PRO A 147 -2.97 19.69 32.79
C PRO A 147 -2.90 20.91 33.75
N ASP A 148 -2.00 20.88 34.72
CA ASP A 148 -1.76 21.94 35.72
C ASP A 148 -0.74 22.99 35.28
N MET A 149 -0.12 22.83 34.11
CA MET A 149 0.75 23.86 33.52
C MET A 149 -0.08 25.02 33.00
N THR A 150 0.49 26.25 33.08
CA THR A 150 -0.04 27.42 32.37
C THR A 150 0.42 27.42 30.91
N ALA A 151 -0.25 28.16 30.03
CA ALA A 151 0.13 28.32 28.63
C ALA A 151 1.57 28.83 28.50
N GLU A 152 1.99 29.81 29.32
CA GLU A 152 3.37 30.29 29.33
C GLU A 152 4.37 29.19 29.70
N MET A 153 4.06 28.35 30.70
CA MET A 153 4.90 27.19 31.07
C MET A 153 4.99 26.16 29.98
N ALA A 154 3.88 25.87 29.29
CA ALA A 154 3.83 24.95 28.18
C ALA A 154 4.70 25.42 27.00
N ILE A 155 4.59 26.71 26.62
CA ILE A 155 5.41 27.31 25.55
C ILE A 155 6.90 27.28 25.93
N LYS A 156 7.25 27.61 27.19
CA LYS A 156 8.63 27.51 27.67
C LYS A 156 9.17 26.08 27.61
N ARG A 157 8.32 25.09 27.91
CA ARG A 157 8.68 23.66 27.78
C ARG A 157 8.93 23.28 26.32
N ILE A 158 8.03 23.67 25.42
CA ILE A 158 8.17 23.42 23.97
C ILE A 158 9.48 24.04 23.46
N ARG A 159 9.77 25.30 23.76
CA ARG A 159 11.03 25.96 23.36
C ARG A 159 12.29 25.26 23.84
N ARG A 160 12.23 24.58 24.98
CA ARG A 160 13.37 23.87 25.57
C ARG A 160 13.57 22.47 25.04
N THR A 161 12.48 21.74 24.76
CA THR A 161 12.52 20.33 24.44
C THR A 161 12.08 20.01 23.01
N GLY A 162 11.57 20.98 22.27
CA GLY A 162 11.01 20.75 20.93
C GLY A 162 12.05 20.67 19.82
N VAL A 163 13.32 20.98 20.10
CA VAL A 163 14.39 20.85 19.09
C VAL A 163 14.63 19.39 18.73
N ASP A 164 14.52 18.49 19.74
CA ASP A 164 14.75 17.05 19.57
C ASP A 164 13.42 16.30 19.45
N LYS A 165 12.39 16.89 18.83
CA LYS A 165 11.08 16.28 18.67
C LYS A 165 10.66 16.31 17.21
N GLU A 166 10.09 15.23 16.76
CA GLU A 166 9.58 15.02 15.41
C GLU A 166 8.63 16.15 15.01
N THR A 167 7.66 16.42 15.87
CA THR A 167 6.73 17.53 15.68
C THR A 167 6.40 18.23 16.99
N ILE A 168 6.18 19.55 16.90
CA ILE A 168 5.69 20.36 18.01
C ILE A 168 4.26 20.88 17.78
N TYR A 169 3.68 20.66 16.60
CA TYR A 169 2.37 21.23 16.24
C TYR A 169 1.24 20.73 17.13
N THR A 170 1.27 19.44 17.48
CA THR A 170 0.34 18.81 18.42
C THR A 170 1.10 18.44 19.70
N CYS A 171 0.57 18.86 20.84
CA CYS A 171 1.11 18.55 22.16
C CYS A 171 0.11 17.66 22.91
N TYR A 172 0.61 16.63 23.57
CA TYR A 172 -0.21 15.63 24.25
C TYR A 172 -0.25 15.89 25.74
N VAL A 173 -1.46 15.89 26.30
CA VAL A 173 -1.65 16.14 27.73
C VAL A 173 -1.87 14.80 28.44
N THR A 174 -1.02 14.52 29.44
CA THR A 174 -1.08 13.27 30.18
C THR A 174 -1.23 13.50 31.68
N ASP A 175 -1.86 12.53 32.36
CA ASP A 175 -1.93 12.52 33.83
C ASP A 175 -0.59 12.08 34.47
N ALA A 176 -0.56 11.94 35.80
CA ALA A 176 0.62 11.50 36.56
C ALA A 176 1.09 10.07 36.20
N ASN A 177 0.21 9.23 35.63
CA ASN A 177 0.49 7.86 35.20
C ASN A 177 0.77 7.75 33.69
N ASN A 178 1.02 8.87 33.01
CA ASN A 178 1.20 8.99 31.56
C ASN A 178 -0.03 8.57 30.72
N LYS A 179 -1.23 8.49 31.30
CA LYS A 179 -2.45 8.27 30.51
C LYS A 179 -2.78 9.50 29.69
N LEU A 180 -3.11 9.29 28.45
CA LEU A 180 -3.55 10.34 27.54
C LEU A 180 -4.92 10.88 27.98
N ILE A 181 -5.00 12.16 28.31
CA ILE A 181 -6.22 12.83 28.80
C ILE A 181 -6.66 14.00 27.93
N GLY A 182 -5.83 14.46 27.03
CA GLY A 182 -6.14 15.56 26.14
C GLY A 182 -5.03 15.81 25.12
N ILE A 183 -5.36 16.64 24.14
CA ILE A 183 -4.40 17.23 23.19
C ILE A 183 -4.58 18.74 23.16
N THR A 184 -3.53 19.45 22.79
CA THR A 184 -3.59 20.89 22.49
C THR A 184 -2.62 21.19 21.36
N THR A 185 -2.90 22.19 20.55
CA THR A 185 -1.98 22.63 19.51
C THR A 185 -1.11 23.80 19.99
N VAL A 186 0.06 23.96 19.38
CA VAL A 186 0.89 25.17 19.61
C VAL A 186 0.10 26.44 19.29
N LYS A 187 -0.79 26.40 18.30
CA LYS A 187 -1.69 27.51 17.96
C LYS A 187 -2.59 27.88 19.14
N ASP A 188 -3.23 26.88 19.79
CA ASP A 188 -4.13 27.14 20.91
C ASP A 188 -3.38 27.72 22.11
N LEU A 189 -2.17 27.21 22.39
CA LEU A 189 -1.29 27.71 23.43
C LEU A 189 -0.83 29.17 23.16
N LEU A 190 -0.58 29.53 21.89
CA LEU A 190 -0.18 30.89 21.51
C LEU A 190 -1.33 31.91 21.57
N LEU A 191 -2.58 31.44 21.47
CA LEU A 191 -3.79 32.27 21.49
C LEU A 191 -4.41 32.37 22.88
N ALA A 192 -4.00 31.53 23.84
CA ALA A 192 -4.45 31.53 25.21
C ALA A 192 -3.77 32.62 26.02
N GLU A 193 -4.39 33.01 27.14
CA GLU A 193 -3.75 33.92 28.13
C GLU A 193 -2.58 33.20 28.83
N ASP A 194 -1.53 33.91 29.18
CA ASP A 194 -0.30 33.34 29.73
C ASP A 194 -0.51 32.53 31.01
N ASP A 195 -1.48 32.88 31.83
CA ASP A 195 -1.84 32.22 33.09
C ASP A 195 -2.95 31.14 32.93
N GLU A 196 -3.51 30.99 31.72
CA GLU A 196 -4.53 29.98 31.44
C GLU A 196 -3.95 28.59 31.56
N LEU A 197 -4.71 27.68 32.22
CA LEU A 197 -4.24 26.31 32.43
C LEU A 197 -4.42 25.45 31.15
N VAL A 198 -3.47 24.60 30.88
CA VAL A 198 -3.53 23.63 29.75
C VAL A 198 -4.82 22.81 29.81
N LYS A 199 -5.31 22.48 31.01
CA LYS A 199 -6.59 21.77 31.20
C LYS A 199 -7.80 22.49 30.61
N SER A 200 -7.82 23.83 30.60
CA SER A 200 -8.93 24.59 30.00
C SER A 200 -8.77 24.79 28.50
N ILE A 201 -7.56 24.68 27.98
CA ILE A 201 -7.21 24.85 26.56
C ILE A 201 -7.34 23.52 25.80
N MET A 202 -7.02 22.39 26.44
CA MET A 202 -6.94 21.08 25.79
C MET A 202 -8.29 20.57 25.32
N GLU A 203 -8.29 19.82 24.25
CA GLU A 203 -9.40 18.98 23.80
C GLU A 203 -9.33 17.64 24.53
N GLU A 204 -10.43 17.25 25.24
CA GLU A 204 -10.48 16.02 26.03
C GLU A 204 -10.91 14.79 25.18
N ASN A 205 -11.59 15.01 24.04
CA ASN A 205 -12.06 13.93 23.17
C ASN A 205 -10.97 13.52 22.16
N VAL A 206 -9.94 12.86 22.65
CA VAL A 206 -8.78 12.47 21.84
C VAL A 206 -9.05 11.21 21.07
N ILE A 207 -8.86 11.26 19.76
CA ILE A 207 -8.79 10.08 18.90
C ILE A 207 -7.36 9.52 19.01
N SER A 208 -7.23 8.25 19.34
CA SER A 208 -5.96 7.54 19.50
C SER A 208 -6.08 6.12 18.97
N VAL A 209 -4.95 5.50 18.66
CA VAL A 209 -4.86 4.10 18.27
C VAL A 209 -4.05 3.31 19.29
N THR A 210 -4.26 1.99 19.33
CA THR A 210 -3.42 1.10 20.16
C THR A 210 -2.18 0.69 19.38
N THR A 211 -1.11 0.33 20.08
CA THR A 211 0.16 -0.14 19.47
C THR A 211 -0.01 -1.33 18.52
N LEU A 212 -1.05 -2.12 18.67
CA LEU A 212 -1.35 -3.30 17.83
C LEU A 212 -2.40 -3.00 16.76
N ALA A 213 -2.80 -1.75 16.57
CA ALA A 213 -3.69 -1.37 15.47
C ALA A 213 -2.94 -1.55 14.15
N ASP A 214 -3.66 -2.03 13.15
CA ASP A 214 -3.17 -2.22 11.81
C ASP A 214 -2.79 -0.88 11.16
N GLN A 215 -1.66 -0.82 10.46
CA GLN A 215 -1.15 0.42 9.85
C GLN A 215 -2.09 0.97 8.78
N GLU A 216 -2.81 0.11 8.02
CA GLU A 216 -3.81 0.55 7.05
C GLU A 216 -4.95 1.31 7.74
N GLN A 217 -5.40 0.85 8.93
CA GLN A 217 -6.40 1.57 9.72
C GLN A 217 -5.88 2.92 10.22
N VAL A 218 -4.62 2.99 10.64
CA VAL A 218 -3.96 4.24 11.04
C VAL A 218 -3.93 5.22 9.87
N ALA A 219 -3.45 4.80 8.72
CA ALA A 219 -3.39 5.58 7.50
C ALA A 219 -4.76 6.10 7.06
N GLN A 220 -5.80 5.26 7.18
CA GLN A 220 -7.18 5.66 6.89
C GLN A 220 -7.71 6.73 7.87
N MET A 221 -7.29 6.71 9.15
CA MET A 221 -7.66 7.75 10.12
C MET A 221 -7.05 9.10 9.73
N PHE A 222 -5.81 9.15 9.26
CA PHE A 222 -5.21 10.38 8.73
C PHE A 222 -6.03 10.94 7.57
N SER A 223 -6.42 10.11 6.63
CA SER A 223 -7.27 10.49 5.49
C SER A 223 -8.65 11.01 5.92
N ASN A 224 -9.26 10.41 6.94
CA ASN A 224 -10.61 10.75 7.39
C ASN A 224 -10.67 12.02 8.24
N TYR A 225 -9.66 12.25 9.09
CA TYR A 225 -9.66 13.32 10.08
C TYR A 225 -8.69 14.45 9.77
N ASN A 226 -7.84 14.32 8.73
CA ASN A 226 -6.79 15.29 8.36
C ASN A 226 -5.82 15.61 9.52
N PHE A 227 -5.43 14.59 10.27
CA PHE A 227 -4.46 14.74 11.34
C PHE A 227 -3.06 15.07 10.79
N LEU A 228 -2.25 15.78 11.59
CA LEU A 228 -0.82 15.94 11.35
C LEU A 228 0.00 14.91 12.13
N ALA A 229 -0.54 14.46 13.27
CA ALA A 229 0.02 13.38 14.08
C ALA A 229 -1.10 12.71 14.87
N LEU A 230 -1.00 11.39 15.06
CA LEU A 230 -1.99 10.56 15.74
C LEU A 230 -1.34 9.89 16.96
N PRO A 231 -1.88 10.05 18.18
CA PRO A 231 -1.29 9.44 19.37
C PRO A 231 -1.53 7.93 19.41
N VAL A 232 -0.48 7.20 19.75
CA VAL A 232 -0.46 5.77 19.98
C VAL A 232 -0.43 5.48 21.47
N VAL A 233 -1.33 4.63 21.93
CA VAL A 233 -1.47 4.28 23.36
C VAL A 233 -1.33 2.77 23.58
N ASP A 234 -0.91 2.40 24.79
CA ASP A 234 -0.92 1.02 25.23
C ASP A 234 -2.33 0.57 25.69
N ASN A 235 -2.45 -0.69 26.09
CA ASN A 235 -3.72 -1.26 26.57
C ASN A 235 -4.28 -0.59 27.85
N GLU A 236 -3.46 0.22 28.56
CA GLU A 236 -3.85 0.98 29.74
C GLU A 236 -4.14 2.45 29.44
N ASN A 237 -4.19 2.81 28.14
CA ASN A 237 -4.35 4.17 27.62
C ASN A 237 -3.18 5.11 28.00
N ARG A 238 -1.97 4.58 28.15
CA ARG A 238 -0.77 5.40 28.32
C ARG A 238 -0.23 5.77 26.95
N LEU A 239 0.14 7.01 26.79
CA LEU A 239 0.78 7.50 25.57
C LEU A 239 2.18 6.88 25.46
N VAL A 240 2.44 6.16 24.37
CA VAL A 240 3.71 5.47 24.10
C VAL A 240 4.43 6.03 22.87
N GLY A 241 3.69 6.57 21.90
CA GLY A 241 4.24 7.13 20.68
C GLY A 241 3.24 8.01 19.94
N ILE A 242 3.64 8.46 18.80
CA ILE A 242 2.80 9.12 17.80
C ILE A 242 3.16 8.57 16.42
N VAL A 243 2.20 8.54 15.52
CA VAL A 243 2.45 8.38 14.07
C VAL A 243 2.30 9.75 13.44
N THR A 244 3.15 10.11 12.50
CA THR A 244 3.12 11.39 11.79
C THR A 244 2.43 11.25 10.43
N ILE A 245 2.16 12.38 9.77
CA ILE A 245 1.44 12.38 8.48
C ILE A 245 2.31 11.88 7.33
N ASP A 246 3.61 12.11 7.37
CA ASP A 246 4.60 11.64 6.40
C ASP A 246 4.65 10.09 6.40
N ASP A 247 4.86 9.44 7.57
CA ASP A 247 4.80 7.98 7.71
C ASP A 247 3.44 7.43 7.23
N ALA A 248 2.35 8.10 7.61
CA ALA A 248 1.02 7.68 7.15
C ALA A 248 0.84 7.77 5.63
N ILE A 249 1.51 8.72 4.94
CA ILE A 249 1.49 8.83 3.48
C ILE A 249 2.28 7.66 2.87
N ASP A 250 3.41 7.29 3.43
CA ASP A 250 4.21 6.16 2.95
C ASP A 250 3.45 4.86 3.10
N VAL A 251 2.84 4.62 4.26
CA VAL A 251 1.94 3.47 4.47
C VAL A 251 0.79 3.44 3.43
N ILE A 252 0.16 4.59 3.11
CA ILE A 252 -0.91 4.64 2.08
C ILE A 252 -0.36 4.20 0.71
N GLN A 253 0.87 4.56 0.36
CA GLN A 253 1.47 4.18 -0.92
C GLN A 253 1.87 2.70 -0.94
N GLU A 254 2.43 2.20 0.14
CA GLU A 254 2.80 0.79 0.31
C GLU A 254 1.59 -0.13 0.23
N GLU A 255 0.56 0.13 1.02
CA GLU A 255 -0.70 -0.62 1.01
C GLU A 255 -1.38 -0.59 -0.37
N ALA A 256 -1.41 0.58 -1.02
CA ALA A 256 -1.96 0.69 -2.38
C ALA A 256 -1.16 -0.12 -3.40
N THR A 257 0.16 -0.18 -3.26
CA THR A 257 1.05 -0.96 -4.12
C THR A 257 0.87 -2.45 -3.86
N GLU A 258 0.83 -2.86 -2.59
CA GLU A 258 0.57 -4.23 -2.15
C GLU A 258 -0.77 -4.75 -2.69
N ASP A 259 -1.84 -3.97 -2.54
CA ASP A 259 -3.18 -4.27 -3.06
C ASP A 259 -3.15 -4.50 -4.58
N ILE A 260 -2.46 -3.64 -5.34
CA ILE A 260 -2.33 -3.78 -6.80
C ILE A 260 -1.57 -5.06 -7.16
N GLU A 261 -0.48 -5.37 -6.48
CA GLU A 261 0.31 -6.58 -6.73
C GLU A 261 -0.46 -7.85 -6.36
N LYS A 262 -1.13 -7.88 -5.21
CA LYS A 262 -2.03 -8.98 -4.80
C LYS A 262 -3.17 -9.19 -5.78
N MET A 263 -3.83 -8.11 -6.23
CA MET A 263 -4.88 -8.16 -7.26
C MET A 263 -4.38 -8.70 -8.60
N ALA A 264 -3.10 -8.56 -8.91
CA ALA A 264 -2.46 -9.12 -10.09
C ALA A 264 -1.92 -10.55 -9.88
N ALA A 265 -2.11 -11.16 -8.70
CA ALA A 265 -1.51 -12.44 -8.28
C ALA A 265 0.03 -12.41 -8.38
N VAL A 266 0.61 -11.35 -7.87
CA VAL A 266 2.06 -11.19 -7.66
C VAL A 266 2.29 -11.08 -6.16
N LEU A 267 3.35 -11.68 -5.63
CA LEU A 267 3.74 -11.47 -4.24
C LEU A 267 4.30 -10.05 -4.08
N PRO A 268 3.96 -9.32 -3.01
CA PRO A 268 4.38 -7.95 -2.79
C PRO A 268 5.89 -7.72 -2.83
N SER A 269 6.30 -6.50 -3.14
CA SER A 269 7.69 -6.10 -3.28
C SER A 269 7.96 -4.71 -2.72
N ASP A 270 8.82 -4.65 -1.72
CA ASP A 270 9.30 -3.40 -1.12
C ASP A 270 10.34 -2.68 -2.01
N LYS A 271 10.89 -3.40 -3.02
CA LYS A 271 11.91 -2.86 -3.91
C LYS A 271 11.34 -2.32 -5.21
N PRO A 272 11.79 -1.15 -5.69
CA PRO A 272 11.44 -0.62 -7.00
C PRO A 272 11.69 -1.62 -8.13
N TYR A 273 10.82 -1.62 -9.14
CA TYR A 273 10.86 -2.58 -10.24
C TYR A 273 12.22 -2.71 -10.92
N MET A 274 12.89 -1.58 -11.18
CA MET A 274 14.19 -1.59 -11.88
C MET A 274 15.34 -2.10 -11.01
N LYS A 275 15.23 -2.02 -9.68
CA LYS A 275 16.22 -2.52 -8.71
C LYS A 275 15.98 -3.99 -8.34
N THR A 276 14.78 -4.51 -8.60
CA THR A 276 14.47 -5.92 -8.33
C THR A 276 15.14 -6.82 -9.36
N SER A 277 15.92 -7.80 -8.91
CA SER A 277 16.60 -8.74 -9.79
C SER A 277 15.61 -9.61 -10.59
N VAL A 278 16.00 -10.06 -11.79
CA VAL A 278 15.19 -10.96 -12.63
C VAL A 278 14.75 -12.21 -11.85
N PHE A 279 15.62 -12.75 -11.01
CA PHE A 279 15.30 -13.91 -10.20
C PHE A 279 14.35 -13.57 -9.03
N GLY A 280 14.45 -12.35 -8.49
CA GLY A 280 13.49 -11.83 -7.51
C GLY A 280 12.08 -11.74 -8.10
N LEU A 281 11.93 -11.10 -9.26
CA LEU A 281 10.65 -11.02 -9.98
C LEU A 281 10.09 -12.40 -10.33
N TYR A 282 10.95 -13.34 -10.75
CA TYR A 282 10.55 -14.72 -10.99
C TYR A 282 9.95 -15.38 -9.76
N LYS A 283 10.62 -15.29 -8.60
CA LYS A 283 10.14 -15.87 -7.34
C LYS A 283 8.78 -15.31 -6.91
N LYS A 284 8.52 -14.04 -7.16
CA LYS A 284 7.28 -13.37 -6.79
C LYS A 284 6.10 -13.75 -7.72
N ARG A 285 6.34 -14.14 -8.96
CA ARG A 285 5.30 -14.43 -9.96
C ARG A 285 5.06 -15.93 -10.19
N ALA A 286 6.12 -16.74 -10.17
CA ALA A 286 6.04 -18.16 -10.54
C ALA A 286 5.09 -18.98 -9.66
N PRO A 287 5.01 -18.84 -8.32
CA PRO A 287 4.11 -19.63 -7.50
C PRO A 287 2.65 -19.47 -7.90
N TRP A 288 2.19 -18.23 -8.10
CA TRP A 288 0.82 -17.94 -8.51
C TRP A 288 0.52 -18.46 -9.91
N LEU A 289 1.44 -18.32 -10.87
CA LEU A 289 1.27 -18.87 -12.22
C LEU A 289 1.12 -20.40 -12.21
N LEU A 290 1.84 -21.10 -11.34
CA LEU A 290 1.69 -22.55 -11.17
C LEU A 290 0.32 -22.93 -10.59
N ILE A 291 -0.15 -22.21 -9.57
CA ILE A 291 -1.47 -22.43 -8.99
C ILE A 291 -2.57 -22.22 -10.04
N LEU A 292 -2.48 -21.14 -10.81
CA LEU A 292 -3.44 -20.81 -11.86
C LEU A 292 -3.41 -21.83 -13.00
N MET A 293 -2.23 -22.32 -13.37
CA MET A 293 -2.08 -23.39 -14.36
C MET A 293 -2.75 -24.69 -13.88
N LEU A 294 -2.58 -25.06 -12.61
CA LEU A 294 -3.25 -26.22 -12.04
C LEU A 294 -4.77 -26.03 -12.00
N SER A 295 -5.25 -24.85 -11.64
CA SER A 295 -6.69 -24.58 -11.60
C SER A 295 -7.33 -24.61 -13.00
N ALA A 296 -6.60 -24.27 -14.07
CA ALA A 296 -7.09 -24.40 -15.45
C ALA A 296 -7.42 -25.86 -15.88
N THR A 297 -6.91 -26.84 -15.12
CA THR A 297 -7.27 -28.25 -15.37
C THR A 297 -8.76 -28.53 -15.13
N PHE A 298 -9.41 -27.81 -14.22
CA PHE A 298 -10.85 -27.90 -13.99
C PHE A 298 -11.64 -27.45 -15.20
N THR A 299 -11.25 -26.36 -15.84
CA THR A 299 -11.86 -25.86 -17.08
C THR A 299 -11.72 -26.89 -18.20
N SER A 300 -10.55 -27.51 -18.36
CA SER A 300 -10.32 -28.56 -19.34
C SER A 300 -11.19 -29.81 -19.08
N ALA A 301 -11.34 -30.21 -17.81
CA ALA A 301 -12.18 -31.34 -17.44
C ALA A 301 -13.67 -31.07 -17.75
N ILE A 302 -14.15 -29.85 -17.54
CA ILE A 302 -15.52 -29.47 -17.93
C ILE A 302 -15.70 -29.57 -19.42
N ILE A 303 -14.80 -29.00 -20.24
CA ILE A 303 -14.88 -29.08 -21.70
C ILE A 303 -14.92 -30.56 -22.18
N SER A 304 -14.06 -31.40 -21.64
CA SER A 304 -14.03 -32.84 -21.97
C SER A 304 -15.33 -33.55 -21.59
N SER A 305 -15.97 -33.15 -20.49
CA SER A 305 -17.26 -33.73 -20.06
C SER A 305 -18.42 -33.44 -21.04
N PHE A 306 -18.29 -32.40 -21.86
CA PHE A 306 -19.29 -32.00 -22.86
C PHE A 306 -18.85 -32.25 -24.31
N GLU A 307 -17.85 -33.12 -24.52
CA GLU A 307 -17.35 -33.47 -25.86
C GLU A 307 -18.46 -33.94 -26.83
N ALA A 308 -19.44 -34.72 -26.35
CA ALA A 308 -20.56 -35.17 -27.15
C ALA A 308 -21.46 -34.00 -27.64
N VAL A 309 -21.65 -32.98 -26.82
CA VAL A 309 -22.39 -31.75 -27.20
C VAL A 309 -21.63 -30.98 -28.27
N LEU A 310 -20.31 -30.83 -28.11
CA LEU A 310 -19.44 -30.17 -29.08
C LEU A 310 -19.35 -30.94 -30.42
N ALA A 311 -19.33 -32.25 -30.38
CA ALA A 311 -19.30 -33.07 -31.60
C ALA A 311 -20.58 -32.92 -32.45
N ASN A 312 -21.74 -32.71 -31.81
CA ASN A 312 -23.00 -32.50 -32.52
C ASN A 312 -23.12 -31.12 -33.16
N VAL A 313 -22.54 -30.07 -32.52
CA VAL A 313 -22.59 -28.70 -33.02
C VAL A 313 -21.20 -28.06 -32.84
N LEU A 314 -20.28 -28.40 -33.72
CA LEU A 314 -18.86 -28.02 -33.64
C LEU A 314 -18.64 -26.51 -33.54
N ILE A 315 -19.51 -25.71 -34.19
CA ILE A 315 -19.40 -24.25 -34.17
C ILE A 315 -19.47 -23.66 -32.75
N LEU A 316 -20.07 -24.36 -31.77
CA LEU A 316 -20.13 -23.91 -30.38
C LEU A 316 -18.73 -23.78 -29.77
N SER A 317 -17.78 -24.62 -30.17
CA SER A 317 -16.40 -24.54 -29.65
C SER A 317 -15.71 -23.20 -29.93
N SER A 318 -16.04 -22.57 -31.06
CA SER A 318 -15.46 -21.27 -31.46
C SER A 318 -15.87 -20.12 -30.55
N PHE A 319 -16.95 -20.25 -29.79
CA PHE A 319 -17.45 -19.19 -28.90
C PHE A 319 -17.07 -19.40 -27.44
N ILE A 320 -16.41 -20.51 -27.10
CA ILE A 320 -15.91 -20.74 -25.72
C ILE A 320 -15.04 -19.58 -25.22
N PRO A 321 -14.00 -19.11 -25.98
CA PRO A 321 -13.16 -18.01 -25.49
C PRO A 321 -13.91 -16.68 -25.27
N MET A 322 -14.94 -16.42 -26.07
CA MET A 322 -15.75 -15.22 -25.92
C MET A 322 -16.61 -15.27 -24.63
N ILE A 323 -17.19 -16.41 -24.31
CA ILE A 323 -18.04 -16.59 -23.13
C ILE A 323 -17.21 -16.57 -21.86
N THR A 324 -16.12 -17.35 -21.81
CA THR A 324 -15.22 -17.40 -20.65
C THR A 324 -14.58 -16.04 -20.43
N GLY A 325 -13.96 -15.42 -21.45
CA GLY A 325 -13.37 -14.11 -21.33
C GLY A 325 -14.36 -13.01 -20.89
N SER A 326 -15.62 -13.06 -21.37
CA SER A 326 -16.65 -12.12 -20.91
C SER A 326 -17.01 -12.35 -19.44
N GLY A 327 -17.09 -13.60 -19.00
CA GLY A 327 -17.34 -13.97 -17.61
C GLY A 327 -16.20 -13.52 -16.70
N GLY A 328 -14.96 -13.86 -17.04
CA GLY A 328 -13.77 -13.44 -16.30
C GLY A 328 -13.67 -11.93 -16.14
N ASN A 329 -13.83 -11.18 -17.25
CA ASN A 329 -13.81 -9.73 -17.21
C ASN A 329 -14.92 -9.12 -16.35
N ALA A 330 -16.13 -9.64 -16.43
CA ALA A 330 -17.26 -9.12 -15.64
C ALA A 330 -17.09 -9.41 -14.14
N GLY A 331 -16.58 -10.60 -13.79
CA GLY A 331 -16.25 -10.97 -12.43
C GLY A 331 -15.14 -10.10 -11.85
N SER A 332 -14.06 -9.91 -12.60
CA SER A 332 -12.94 -9.06 -12.22
C SER A 332 -13.35 -7.61 -11.97
N GLN A 333 -14.17 -7.02 -12.84
CA GLN A 333 -14.69 -5.65 -12.64
C GLN A 333 -15.49 -5.52 -11.35
N ALA A 334 -16.33 -6.49 -11.01
CA ALA A 334 -17.11 -6.47 -9.79
C ALA A 334 -16.20 -6.63 -8.56
N SER A 335 -15.22 -7.53 -8.63
CA SER A 335 -14.27 -7.78 -7.56
C SER A 335 -13.43 -6.57 -7.22
N VAL A 336 -12.76 -5.98 -8.21
CA VAL A 336 -11.91 -4.78 -7.99
C VAL A 336 -12.72 -3.63 -7.37
N SER A 337 -13.97 -3.43 -7.83
CA SER A 337 -14.84 -2.40 -7.25
C SER A 337 -15.18 -2.68 -5.79
N VAL A 338 -15.42 -3.94 -5.43
CA VAL A 338 -15.77 -4.34 -4.05
C VAL A 338 -14.54 -4.33 -3.16
N ILE A 339 -13.38 -4.82 -3.64
CA ILE A 339 -12.11 -4.77 -2.91
C ILE A 339 -11.79 -3.32 -2.56
N ARG A 340 -11.81 -2.42 -3.54
CA ARG A 340 -11.54 -1.00 -3.30
C ARG A 340 -12.50 -0.37 -2.29
N ALA A 341 -13.78 -0.72 -2.34
CA ALA A 341 -14.76 -0.22 -1.40
C ALA A 341 -14.58 -0.81 0.02
N LEU A 342 -14.00 -2.02 0.13
CA LEU A 342 -13.61 -2.61 1.42
C LEU A 342 -12.37 -1.91 2.00
N SER A 343 -11.31 -1.72 1.21
CA SER A 343 -10.09 -1.01 1.63
C SER A 343 -10.39 0.42 2.09
N LEU A 344 -11.32 1.12 1.44
CA LEU A 344 -11.76 2.45 1.86
C LEU A 344 -12.75 2.46 3.06
N GLY A 345 -13.12 1.29 3.58
CA GLY A 345 -14.11 1.20 4.67
C GLY A 345 -15.54 1.61 4.28
N GLU A 346 -15.84 1.78 2.97
CA GLU A 346 -17.16 2.19 2.49
C GLU A 346 -18.23 1.10 2.69
N ILE A 347 -17.83 -0.17 2.68
CA ILE A 347 -18.73 -1.32 2.73
C ILE A 347 -18.39 -2.20 3.94
N PRO A 348 -19.18 -2.12 5.04
CA PRO A 348 -19.05 -3.11 6.10
C PRO A 348 -19.60 -4.47 5.63
N PHE A 349 -19.05 -5.57 6.12
CA PHE A 349 -19.50 -6.94 5.78
C PHE A 349 -21.01 -7.14 5.94
N LYS A 350 -21.63 -6.46 6.89
CA LYS A 350 -23.10 -6.52 7.11
C LYS A 350 -23.90 -6.09 5.88
N SER A 351 -23.31 -5.39 4.95
CA SER A 351 -23.92 -4.88 3.72
C SER A 351 -23.86 -5.86 2.54
N ILE A 352 -23.38 -7.11 2.71
CA ILE A 352 -23.21 -8.08 1.63
C ILE A 352 -24.46 -8.22 0.74
N PHE A 353 -25.66 -8.31 1.31
CA PHE A 353 -26.90 -8.43 0.53
C PHE A 353 -27.20 -7.17 -0.29
N LEU A 354 -26.84 -5.99 0.19
CA LEU A 354 -26.99 -4.73 -0.54
C LEU A 354 -26.04 -4.67 -1.72
N VAL A 355 -24.80 -5.09 -1.52
CA VAL A 355 -23.77 -5.17 -2.59
C VAL A 355 -24.21 -6.16 -3.67
N LEU A 356 -24.58 -7.39 -3.27
CA LEU A 356 -25.04 -8.42 -4.20
C LEU A 356 -26.31 -7.98 -4.96
N TRP A 357 -27.24 -7.30 -4.32
CA TRP A 357 -28.41 -6.76 -4.99
C TRP A 357 -28.08 -5.62 -5.96
N LYS A 358 -27.10 -4.79 -5.62
CA LYS A 358 -26.58 -3.74 -6.51
C LYS A 358 -25.92 -4.34 -7.73
N GLU A 359 -25.00 -5.28 -7.53
CA GLU A 359 -24.29 -5.97 -8.62
C GLU A 359 -25.22 -6.83 -9.47
N PHE A 360 -26.24 -7.46 -8.91
CA PHE A 360 -27.27 -8.18 -9.67
C PHE A 360 -28.00 -7.24 -10.65
N ARG A 361 -28.40 -6.05 -10.22
CA ARG A 361 -29.05 -5.07 -11.12
C ARG A 361 -28.12 -4.57 -12.21
N VAL A 362 -26.86 -4.31 -11.86
CA VAL A 362 -25.82 -3.92 -12.83
C VAL A 362 -25.56 -5.05 -13.82
N SER A 363 -25.51 -6.30 -13.35
CA SER A 363 -25.27 -7.46 -14.21
C SER A 363 -26.38 -7.68 -15.23
N ILE A 364 -27.65 -7.44 -14.88
CA ILE A 364 -28.77 -7.51 -15.83
C ILE A 364 -28.61 -6.47 -16.94
N LEU A 365 -28.30 -5.23 -16.60
CA LEU A 365 -28.10 -4.17 -17.59
C LEU A 365 -26.92 -4.49 -18.52
N CYS A 366 -25.78 -4.85 -17.97
CA CYS A 366 -24.60 -5.23 -18.73
C CYS A 366 -24.86 -6.49 -19.58
N GLY A 367 -25.49 -7.52 -19.00
CA GLY A 367 -25.78 -8.78 -19.68
C GLY A 367 -26.71 -8.59 -20.87
N ILE A 368 -27.80 -7.84 -20.71
CA ILE A 368 -28.74 -7.56 -21.82
C ILE A 368 -28.05 -6.74 -22.92
N THR A 369 -27.29 -5.71 -22.55
CA THR A 369 -26.57 -4.86 -23.50
C THR A 369 -25.57 -5.66 -24.34
N LEU A 370 -24.74 -6.47 -23.68
CA LEU A 370 -23.74 -7.31 -24.33
C LEU A 370 -24.40 -8.40 -25.17
N ALA A 371 -25.45 -9.05 -24.65
CA ALA A 371 -26.18 -10.08 -25.38
C ALA A 371 -26.86 -9.52 -26.64
N ALA A 372 -27.49 -8.37 -26.56
CA ALA A 372 -28.12 -7.71 -27.73
C ALA A 372 -27.09 -7.33 -28.79
N ALA A 373 -25.99 -6.70 -28.41
CA ALA A 373 -24.90 -6.35 -29.32
C ALA A 373 -24.28 -7.59 -29.97
N ASN A 374 -24.01 -8.62 -29.15
CA ASN A 374 -23.45 -9.87 -29.65
C ASN A 374 -24.41 -10.64 -30.55
N PHE A 375 -25.70 -10.67 -30.24
CA PHE A 375 -26.73 -11.33 -31.07
C PHE A 375 -26.75 -10.72 -32.48
N VAL A 376 -26.72 -9.42 -32.60
CA VAL A 376 -26.65 -8.72 -33.89
C VAL A 376 -25.34 -9.04 -34.61
N LYS A 377 -24.20 -8.99 -33.88
CA LYS A 377 -22.89 -9.38 -34.45
C LYS A 377 -22.88 -10.81 -34.99
N LEU A 378 -23.40 -11.77 -34.22
CA LEU A 378 -23.45 -13.17 -34.61
C LEU A 378 -24.23 -13.38 -35.91
N LEU A 379 -25.40 -12.77 -36.04
CA LEU A 379 -26.24 -12.93 -37.24
C LEU A 379 -25.65 -12.23 -38.47
N LEU A 380 -24.97 -11.10 -38.29
CA LEU A 380 -24.45 -10.35 -39.42
C LEU A 380 -23.09 -10.87 -39.93
N PHE A 381 -22.24 -11.34 -39.02
CA PHE A 381 -20.85 -11.64 -39.34
C PHE A 381 -20.48 -13.14 -39.12
N ASP A 382 -20.73 -13.67 -37.91
CA ASP A 382 -20.13 -14.93 -37.50
C ASP A 382 -20.93 -16.17 -37.99
N LEU A 383 -22.27 -16.06 -38.10
CA LEU A 383 -23.18 -17.16 -38.42
C LEU A 383 -23.85 -16.98 -39.78
N ASN A 384 -23.40 -16.04 -40.60
CA ASN A 384 -23.99 -15.77 -41.90
C ASN A 384 -23.88 -17.01 -42.80
N GLY A 385 -25.02 -17.50 -43.27
CA GLY A 385 -25.11 -18.70 -44.11
C GLY A 385 -25.05 -20.06 -43.38
N GLN A 386 -25.03 -20.07 -42.06
CA GLN A 386 -25.10 -21.31 -41.27
C GLN A 386 -26.54 -21.78 -41.06
N GLU A 387 -26.73 -23.09 -41.12
CA GLU A 387 -28.00 -23.70 -40.67
C GLU A 387 -28.21 -23.48 -39.19
N ASN A 388 -29.43 -23.12 -38.78
CA ASN A 388 -29.81 -22.83 -37.41
C ASN A 388 -29.08 -21.59 -36.76
N ALA A 389 -28.57 -20.67 -37.58
CA ALA A 389 -27.87 -19.45 -37.12
C ALA A 389 -28.64 -18.70 -36.00
N PHE A 390 -29.95 -18.57 -36.15
CA PHE A 390 -30.80 -17.91 -35.15
C PHE A 390 -30.78 -18.64 -33.78
N MET A 391 -30.92 -19.99 -33.77
CA MET A 391 -30.91 -20.76 -32.52
C MET A 391 -29.54 -20.76 -31.85
N ILE A 392 -28.48 -20.84 -32.64
CA ILE A 392 -27.10 -20.75 -32.14
C ILE A 392 -26.86 -19.35 -31.53
N ALA A 393 -27.22 -18.27 -32.21
CA ALA A 393 -27.11 -16.91 -31.70
C ALA A 393 -27.92 -16.72 -30.41
N LEU A 394 -29.10 -17.31 -30.32
CA LEU A 394 -29.95 -17.26 -29.12
C LEU A 394 -29.27 -17.99 -27.95
N VAL A 395 -28.73 -19.18 -28.16
CA VAL A 395 -27.98 -19.95 -27.14
C VAL A 395 -26.83 -19.13 -26.59
N ILE A 396 -26.00 -18.58 -27.48
CA ILE A 396 -24.81 -17.79 -27.09
C ILE A 396 -25.21 -16.53 -26.34
N SER A 397 -26.25 -15.82 -26.80
CA SER A 397 -26.68 -14.56 -26.15
C SER A 397 -27.33 -14.77 -24.81
N LEU A 398 -28.16 -15.81 -24.64
CA LEU A 398 -28.73 -16.19 -23.35
C LEU A 398 -27.65 -16.65 -22.37
N THR A 399 -26.70 -17.44 -22.85
CA THR A 399 -25.53 -17.85 -22.08
C THR A 399 -24.76 -16.61 -21.57
N LEU A 400 -24.54 -15.63 -22.43
CA LEU A 400 -23.81 -14.42 -22.08
C LEU A 400 -24.51 -13.67 -20.95
N VAL A 401 -25.85 -13.52 -20.99
CA VAL A 401 -26.60 -12.92 -19.88
C VAL A 401 -26.39 -13.70 -18.57
N GLY A 402 -26.58 -15.02 -18.61
CA GLY A 402 -26.40 -15.89 -17.44
C GLY A 402 -24.98 -15.83 -16.86
N THR A 403 -23.99 -15.86 -17.76
CA THR A 403 -22.57 -15.74 -17.42
C THR A 403 -22.25 -14.41 -16.74
N ILE A 404 -22.71 -13.28 -17.28
CA ILE A 404 -22.46 -11.96 -16.68
C ILE A 404 -23.11 -11.82 -15.30
N ILE A 405 -24.34 -12.34 -15.14
CA ILE A 405 -25.02 -12.32 -13.83
C ILE A 405 -24.24 -13.15 -12.82
N MET A 406 -23.90 -14.37 -13.16
CA MET A 406 -23.14 -15.28 -12.30
C MET A 406 -21.77 -14.67 -11.95
N ALA A 407 -21.02 -14.19 -12.95
CA ALA A 407 -19.68 -13.67 -12.79
C ALA A 407 -19.62 -12.45 -11.85
N LYS A 408 -20.55 -11.50 -12.02
CA LYS A 408 -20.61 -10.33 -11.13
C LYS A 408 -21.00 -10.68 -9.70
N LEU A 409 -21.90 -11.65 -9.51
CA LEU A 409 -22.26 -12.13 -8.17
C LEU A 409 -21.10 -12.88 -7.50
N VAL A 410 -20.39 -13.73 -8.23
CA VAL A 410 -19.19 -14.43 -7.72
C VAL A 410 -18.08 -13.42 -7.42
N GLY A 411 -17.77 -12.54 -8.37
CA GLY A 411 -16.73 -11.53 -8.24
C GLY A 411 -16.94 -10.58 -7.05
N SER A 412 -18.19 -10.22 -6.75
CA SER A 412 -18.51 -9.36 -5.61
C SER A 412 -18.59 -10.12 -4.28
N SER A 413 -18.97 -11.41 -4.30
CA SER A 413 -19.13 -12.19 -3.06
C SER A 413 -17.82 -12.71 -2.50
N LEU A 414 -16.85 -13.11 -3.35
CA LEU A 414 -15.60 -13.72 -2.90
C LEU A 414 -14.74 -12.78 -2.04
N PRO A 415 -14.49 -11.52 -2.39
CA PRO A 415 -13.75 -10.60 -1.53
C PRO A 415 -14.44 -10.35 -0.18
N LEU A 416 -15.77 -10.21 -0.17
CA LEU A 416 -16.55 -10.03 1.06
C LEU A 416 -16.46 -11.26 1.98
N LEU A 417 -16.45 -12.47 1.41
CA LEU A 417 -16.30 -13.69 2.18
C LEU A 417 -14.86 -13.85 2.71
N ALA A 418 -13.85 -13.47 1.93
CA ALA A 418 -12.46 -13.47 2.35
C ALA A 418 -12.25 -12.55 3.55
N SER A 419 -12.69 -11.30 3.47
CA SER A 419 -12.65 -10.34 4.57
C SER A 419 -13.33 -10.86 5.85
N LYS A 420 -14.46 -11.58 5.71
CA LYS A 420 -15.15 -12.17 6.88
C LYS A 420 -14.31 -13.23 7.61
N VAL A 421 -13.53 -14.00 6.86
CA VAL A 421 -12.73 -15.11 7.41
C VAL A 421 -11.37 -14.60 7.88
N GLY A 422 -11.07 -13.31 7.68
CA GLY A 422 -9.79 -12.68 8.04
C GLY A 422 -8.70 -12.88 6.99
N PHE A 423 -9.09 -13.23 5.75
CA PHE A 423 -8.18 -13.19 4.61
C PHE A 423 -8.25 -11.83 3.93
N ASP A 424 -7.12 -11.39 3.41
CA ASP A 424 -7.04 -10.20 2.60
C ASP A 424 -7.92 -10.33 1.33
N PRO A 425 -8.88 -9.40 1.13
CA PRO A 425 -9.75 -9.42 -0.04
C PRO A 425 -9.01 -9.29 -1.37
N ALA A 426 -7.86 -8.60 -1.40
CA ALA A 426 -7.07 -8.35 -2.61
C ALA A 426 -6.55 -9.67 -3.23
N VAL A 427 -6.22 -10.66 -2.40
CA VAL A 427 -5.78 -11.99 -2.86
C VAL A 427 -6.88 -12.73 -3.66
N MET A 428 -8.16 -12.42 -3.43
CA MET A 428 -9.30 -13.00 -4.13
C MET A 428 -9.61 -12.29 -5.47
N ALA A 429 -8.66 -11.52 -6.00
CA ALA A 429 -8.87 -10.73 -7.21
C ALA A 429 -8.68 -11.51 -8.54
N ASN A 430 -8.48 -10.77 -9.59
CA ASN A 430 -8.60 -11.11 -10.99
C ASN A 430 -8.30 -12.57 -11.42
N PRO A 431 -7.13 -13.19 -11.17
CA PRO A 431 -6.83 -14.47 -11.77
C PRO A 431 -7.63 -15.62 -11.17
N LEU A 432 -7.87 -15.60 -9.84
CA LEU A 432 -8.67 -16.63 -9.18
C LEU A 432 -10.14 -16.55 -9.60
N ILE A 433 -10.69 -15.33 -9.60
CA ILE A 433 -12.07 -15.07 -10.04
C ILE A 433 -12.26 -15.47 -11.50
N SER A 434 -11.33 -15.11 -12.38
CA SER A 434 -11.41 -15.51 -13.79
C SER A 434 -11.51 -17.02 -13.94
N THR A 435 -10.67 -17.78 -13.24
CA THR A 435 -10.70 -19.26 -13.31
C THR A 435 -12.03 -19.85 -12.81
N VAL A 436 -12.57 -19.32 -11.73
CA VAL A 436 -13.89 -19.73 -11.20
C VAL A 436 -15.00 -19.37 -12.20
N CYS A 437 -14.98 -18.14 -12.70
CA CYS A 437 -15.94 -17.64 -13.67
C CYS A 437 -15.88 -18.41 -14.99
N ASP A 438 -14.68 -18.78 -15.48
CA ASP A 438 -14.52 -19.58 -16.69
C ASP A 438 -15.21 -20.94 -16.55
N SER A 439 -14.95 -21.62 -15.45
CA SER A 439 -15.55 -22.95 -15.18
C SER A 439 -17.07 -22.88 -15.08
N LEU A 440 -17.60 -21.92 -14.35
CA LEU A 440 -19.04 -21.72 -14.19
C LEU A 440 -19.72 -21.26 -15.50
N SER A 441 -19.04 -20.40 -16.27
CA SER A 441 -19.52 -19.95 -17.58
C SER A 441 -19.69 -21.10 -18.56
N LEU A 442 -18.75 -22.03 -18.57
CA LEU A 442 -18.85 -23.22 -19.40
C LEU A 442 -20.00 -24.13 -18.99
N LEU A 443 -20.23 -24.33 -17.69
CA LEU A 443 -21.37 -25.09 -17.20
C LEU A 443 -22.71 -24.47 -17.65
N ILE A 444 -22.84 -23.15 -17.55
CA ILE A 444 -24.00 -22.41 -18.04
C ILE A 444 -24.11 -22.56 -19.54
N TYR A 445 -23.01 -22.41 -20.29
CA TYR A 445 -22.99 -22.49 -21.73
C TYR A 445 -23.49 -23.85 -22.24
N PHE A 446 -22.89 -24.92 -21.78
CA PHE A 446 -23.27 -26.25 -22.19
C PHE A 446 -24.67 -26.66 -21.69
N GLY A 447 -25.05 -26.18 -20.49
CA GLY A 447 -26.39 -26.34 -19.96
C GLY A 447 -27.48 -25.71 -20.85
N VAL A 448 -27.27 -24.46 -21.25
CA VAL A 448 -28.17 -23.73 -22.15
C VAL A 448 -28.18 -24.34 -23.55
N ALA A 449 -27.01 -24.72 -24.08
CA ALA A 449 -26.91 -25.37 -25.37
C ALA A 449 -27.70 -26.70 -25.40
N LYS A 450 -27.50 -27.53 -24.37
CA LYS A 450 -28.24 -28.82 -24.25
C LYS A 450 -29.75 -28.60 -24.15
N LEU A 451 -30.19 -27.59 -23.42
CA LEU A 451 -31.62 -27.32 -23.24
C LEU A 451 -32.30 -26.83 -24.52
N ILE A 452 -31.65 -25.90 -25.25
CA ILE A 452 -32.26 -25.21 -26.41
C ILE A 452 -32.10 -26.04 -27.70
N LEU A 453 -30.95 -26.68 -27.87
CA LEU A 453 -30.67 -27.46 -29.07
C LEU A 453 -31.09 -28.93 -28.93
N HIS A 454 -31.66 -29.36 -27.79
CA HIS A 454 -32.12 -30.71 -27.50
C HIS A 454 -31.01 -31.76 -27.72
N LEU A 455 -29.76 -31.49 -27.30
CA LEU A 455 -28.58 -32.32 -27.43
C LEU A 455 -28.42 -33.33 -26.28
#